data_82461a547d80b61ab8beb3641e10093f
#
_entry.id   82461a547d80b61ab8beb3641e10093f
#
_cell.length_a   1.000
_cell.length_b   1.000
_cell.length_c   1.000
_cell.angle_alpha   90.00
_cell.angle_beta   90.00
_cell.angle_gamma   90.00
#
_symmetry.space_group_name_H-M   'P 1'
#
loop_
_entity.id
_entity.type
_entity.pdbx_description
1 polymer ?
#
loop_
_entity_poly.entity_id
_entity_poly.type
_entity_poly.pdbx_seq_one_letter_code
_entity_poly.pdbx_strand_id
1 'polypeptide(L)'
;MTVKEKIIQLFEERKELRVTEITNELLVSKQMVHLVLNDLLTNQSIEKIGRTPKTIYRKIEKSNKKKAITPDIPNNQKQFLEDNFLLITEIGELLNGADGFKNWCDKRQLPFEKTIQEFIDTKQKYNAYLDEDGLISGLEKLKNTKGYDKIFLDELLYLDFYAIERFGKTKLGTILHYAKQGQNKMLMRMLVDEIQSKIRLIIEKYKIDAIAYVPPTIKRETQLMKFLENGLKIALPQVEIQKISGIIPVPQKSLNKLEERIRNAENTFIIKGLVKHKNLLLIDDAVGSGSTLNQIAGKIKTKNIAQNIIGLAIVGSFKGFDVITDV
;
A
#
# COMPACT_ATOMS: atom_id res chain seq x y z
N MET A 1 -6.64 13.24 -39.17
CA MET A 1 -6.87 12.51 -37.90
C MET A 1 -5.63 11.71 -37.53
N THR A 2 -5.16 11.88 -36.34
CA THR A 2 -4.06 11.09 -35.76
C THR A 2 -4.49 9.64 -35.51
N VAL A 3 -3.54 8.72 -35.39
CA VAL A 3 -3.83 7.31 -35.00
C VAL A 3 -4.58 7.25 -33.68
N LYS A 4 -4.27 8.15 -32.73
CA LYS A 4 -4.95 8.25 -31.44
C LYS A 4 -6.44 8.62 -31.61
N GLU A 5 -6.74 9.62 -32.43
CA GLU A 5 -8.11 10.04 -32.69
C GLU A 5 -8.92 8.92 -33.37
N LYS A 6 -8.34 8.19 -34.32
CA LYS A 6 -8.98 7.06 -34.97
C LYS A 6 -9.29 5.92 -33.99
N ILE A 7 -8.36 5.61 -33.09
CA ILE A 7 -8.58 4.59 -32.06
C ILE A 7 -9.69 5.02 -31.09
N ILE A 8 -9.74 6.29 -30.69
CA ILE A 8 -10.83 6.82 -29.86
C ILE A 8 -12.16 6.69 -30.58
N GLN A 9 -12.21 7.02 -31.86
CA GLN A 9 -13.43 6.87 -32.67
C GLN A 9 -13.91 5.41 -32.72
N LEU A 10 -13.01 4.44 -32.89
CA LEU A 10 -13.36 3.02 -32.83
C LEU A 10 -13.98 2.62 -31.48
N PHE A 11 -13.52 3.21 -30.38
CA PHE A 11 -14.13 3.01 -29.06
C PHE A 11 -15.51 3.69 -28.89
N GLU A 12 -15.86 4.70 -29.71
CA GLU A 12 -17.22 5.24 -29.75
C GLU A 12 -18.19 4.29 -30.44
N GLU A 13 -17.70 3.58 -31.47
CA GLU A 13 -18.52 2.64 -32.27
C GLU A 13 -18.64 1.27 -31.59
N ARG A 14 -17.56 0.85 -30.86
CA ARG A 14 -17.48 -0.47 -30.20
C ARG A 14 -16.95 -0.34 -28.79
N LYS A 15 -17.72 -0.79 -27.84
CA LYS A 15 -17.36 -0.70 -26.41
C LYS A 15 -16.09 -1.44 -26.04
N GLU A 16 -15.77 -2.51 -26.75
CA GLU A 16 -14.64 -3.41 -26.47
C GLU A 16 -13.87 -3.71 -27.76
N LEU A 17 -12.54 -3.62 -27.70
CA LEU A 17 -11.64 -3.87 -28.81
C LEU A 17 -10.40 -4.66 -28.39
N ARG A 18 -9.90 -5.51 -29.28
CA ARG A 18 -8.60 -6.17 -29.15
C ARG A 18 -7.55 -5.46 -29.99
N VAL A 19 -6.27 -5.61 -29.63
CA VAL A 19 -5.15 -5.04 -30.41
C VAL A 19 -5.21 -5.49 -31.89
N THR A 20 -5.53 -6.77 -32.13
CA THR A 20 -5.63 -7.33 -33.48
C THR A 20 -6.74 -6.68 -34.31
N GLU A 21 -7.87 -6.37 -33.72
CA GLU A 21 -9.00 -5.70 -34.38
C GLU A 21 -8.60 -4.26 -34.77
N ILE A 22 -8.01 -3.50 -33.85
CA ILE A 22 -7.52 -2.14 -34.11
C ILE A 22 -6.42 -2.13 -35.19
N THR A 23 -5.50 -3.09 -35.14
CA THR A 23 -4.39 -3.21 -36.08
C THR A 23 -4.92 -3.47 -37.49
N ASN A 24 -5.87 -4.39 -37.61
CA ASN A 24 -6.43 -4.78 -38.91
C ASN A 24 -7.30 -3.66 -39.51
N GLU A 25 -8.05 -2.96 -38.70
CA GLU A 25 -8.97 -1.92 -39.16
C GLU A 25 -8.27 -0.62 -39.52
N LEU A 26 -7.27 -0.22 -38.76
CA LEU A 26 -6.53 1.02 -39.02
C LEU A 26 -5.29 0.81 -39.89
N LEU A 27 -4.94 -0.43 -40.23
CA LEU A 27 -3.75 -0.79 -41.01
C LEU A 27 -2.44 -0.19 -40.43
N VAL A 28 -2.35 -0.19 -39.11
CA VAL A 28 -1.16 0.34 -38.36
C VAL A 28 -0.43 -0.81 -37.63
N SER A 29 0.83 -0.58 -37.30
CA SER A 29 1.63 -1.60 -36.60
C SER A 29 1.11 -1.86 -35.18
N LYS A 30 1.29 -3.10 -34.70
CA LYS A 30 0.95 -3.48 -33.32
C LYS A 30 1.67 -2.60 -32.29
N GLN A 31 2.91 -2.18 -32.57
CA GLN A 31 3.69 -1.30 -31.68
C GLN A 31 3.01 0.06 -31.54
N MET A 32 2.57 0.66 -32.64
CA MET A 32 1.85 1.94 -32.61
C MET A 32 0.53 1.83 -31.82
N VAL A 33 -0.23 0.75 -32.05
CA VAL A 33 -1.47 0.50 -31.28
C VAL A 33 -1.17 0.38 -29.81
N HIS A 34 -0.13 -0.36 -29.38
CA HIS A 34 0.23 -0.48 -27.98
C HIS A 34 0.68 0.86 -27.35
N LEU A 35 1.40 1.70 -28.08
CA LEU A 35 1.78 3.04 -27.61
C LEU A 35 0.54 3.89 -27.30
N VAL A 36 -0.40 3.93 -28.24
CA VAL A 36 -1.64 4.71 -28.05
C VAL A 36 -2.52 4.12 -26.95
N LEU A 37 -2.68 2.79 -26.90
CA LEU A 37 -3.46 2.16 -25.84
C LEU A 37 -2.84 2.38 -24.46
N ASN A 38 -1.51 2.38 -24.34
CA ASN A 38 -0.83 2.71 -23.08
C ASN A 38 -1.06 4.16 -22.65
N ASP A 39 -1.05 5.10 -23.59
CA ASP A 39 -1.39 6.50 -23.32
C ASP A 39 -2.85 6.63 -22.87
N LEU A 40 -3.79 5.98 -23.54
CA LEU A 40 -5.21 5.98 -23.16
C LEU A 40 -5.47 5.29 -21.82
N LEU A 41 -4.71 4.25 -21.47
CA LEU A 41 -4.74 3.61 -20.15
C LEU A 41 -4.20 4.55 -19.06
N THR A 42 -3.11 5.25 -19.35
CA THR A 42 -2.50 6.21 -18.42
C THR A 42 -3.45 7.37 -18.13
N ASN A 43 -4.17 7.84 -19.15
CA ASN A 43 -5.15 8.92 -19.04
C ASN A 43 -6.54 8.42 -18.59
N GLN A 44 -6.65 7.15 -18.17
CA GLN A 44 -7.92 6.55 -17.71
C GLN A 44 -9.09 6.70 -18.69
N SER A 45 -8.80 6.77 -19.98
CA SER A 45 -9.83 6.82 -21.02
C SER A 45 -10.36 5.43 -21.37
N ILE A 46 -9.54 4.39 -21.18
CA ILE A 46 -9.87 2.99 -21.39
C ILE A 46 -9.36 2.13 -20.23
N GLU A 47 -9.93 0.95 -20.08
CA GLU A 47 -9.45 -0.09 -19.17
C GLU A 47 -8.99 -1.34 -19.94
N LYS A 48 -8.06 -2.09 -19.34
CA LYS A 48 -7.54 -3.35 -19.87
C LYS A 48 -8.13 -4.51 -19.08
N ILE A 49 -8.85 -5.41 -19.78
CA ILE A 49 -9.52 -6.56 -19.19
C ILE A 49 -8.86 -7.85 -19.69
N GLY A 50 -8.65 -8.80 -18.79
CA GLY A 50 -8.07 -10.10 -19.11
C GLY A 50 -6.53 -10.07 -19.26
N ARG A 51 -5.98 -11.23 -19.64
CA ARG A 51 -4.54 -11.45 -19.87
C ARG A 51 -4.28 -11.97 -21.27
N THR A 52 -3.08 -11.74 -21.78
CA THR A 52 -2.63 -12.31 -23.06
C THR A 52 -2.80 -13.84 -23.06
N PRO A 53 -3.37 -14.44 -24.14
CA PRO A 53 -3.77 -13.81 -25.41
C PRO A 53 -5.18 -13.21 -25.46
N LYS A 54 -5.96 -13.29 -24.40
CA LYS A 54 -7.37 -12.86 -24.32
C LYS A 54 -7.55 -11.45 -23.75
N THR A 55 -6.63 -10.53 -24.06
CA THR A 55 -6.72 -9.14 -23.59
C THR A 55 -7.71 -8.35 -24.43
N ILE A 56 -8.65 -7.67 -23.77
CA ILE A 56 -9.63 -6.75 -24.34
C ILE A 56 -9.39 -5.36 -23.74
N TYR A 57 -9.56 -4.32 -24.53
CA TYR A 57 -9.59 -2.94 -24.08
C TYR A 57 -11.02 -2.44 -24.19
N ARG A 58 -11.49 -1.75 -23.15
CA ARG A 58 -12.85 -1.21 -23.07
C ARG A 58 -12.77 0.27 -22.78
N LYS A 59 -13.60 1.07 -23.46
CA LYS A 59 -13.78 2.47 -23.12
C LYS A 59 -14.35 2.58 -21.72
N ILE A 60 -13.71 3.39 -20.87
CA ILE A 60 -14.30 3.76 -19.59
C ILE A 60 -15.43 4.73 -19.91
N GLU A 61 -16.65 4.23 -19.95
CA GLU A 61 -17.80 5.12 -19.94
C GLU A 61 -17.70 5.90 -18.63
N LYS A 62 -17.44 7.22 -18.73
CA LYS A 62 -17.74 8.12 -17.61
C LYS A 62 -19.22 7.89 -17.34
N SER A 63 -19.51 6.97 -16.45
CA SER A 63 -20.88 6.61 -16.15
C SER A 63 -21.58 7.91 -15.78
N ASN A 64 -22.60 8.30 -16.57
CA ASN A 64 -23.70 9.13 -16.10
C ASN A 64 -24.52 8.34 -15.06
N LYS A 65 -23.86 7.55 -14.20
CA LYS A 65 -24.45 7.17 -12.94
C LYS A 65 -24.73 8.52 -12.31
N LYS A 66 -26.02 8.83 -12.10
CA LYS A 66 -26.47 9.90 -11.22
C LYS A 66 -25.42 9.99 -10.12
N LYS A 67 -24.55 11.02 -10.14
CA LYS A 67 -23.70 11.35 -9.01
C LYS A 67 -24.69 11.27 -7.86
N ALA A 68 -24.53 10.33 -6.96
CA ALA A 68 -25.31 10.38 -5.73
C ALA A 68 -25.09 11.80 -5.27
N ILE A 69 -26.16 12.61 -5.21
CA ILE A 69 -26.04 14.01 -4.82
C ILE A 69 -25.48 13.93 -3.42
N THR A 70 -24.16 14.12 -3.34
CA THR A 70 -23.50 14.17 -2.04
C THR A 70 -24.11 15.39 -1.37
N PRO A 71 -24.72 15.28 -0.21
CA PRO A 71 -25.29 16.41 0.49
C PRO A 71 -24.25 17.53 0.59
N ASP A 72 -24.68 18.77 0.51
CA ASP A 72 -23.82 19.91 0.71
C ASP A 72 -23.31 19.89 2.15
N ILE A 73 -22.01 19.69 2.32
CA ILE A 73 -21.33 19.62 3.61
C ILE A 73 -20.29 20.74 3.72
N PRO A 74 -19.98 21.21 4.92
CA PRO A 74 -18.96 22.23 5.15
C PRO A 74 -17.63 21.88 4.45
N ASN A 75 -16.96 22.87 3.85
CA ASN A 75 -15.74 22.69 3.10
C ASN A 75 -14.62 21.99 3.91
N ASN A 76 -14.52 22.29 5.20
CA ASN A 76 -13.55 21.63 6.09
C ASN A 76 -13.83 20.14 6.24
N GLN A 77 -15.09 19.71 6.35
CA GLN A 77 -15.47 18.29 6.38
C GLN A 77 -15.21 17.61 5.04
N LYS A 78 -15.50 18.30 3.93
CA LYS A 78 -15.22 17.80 2.59
C LYS A 78 -13.72 17.55 2.41
N GLN A 79 -12.88 18.54 2.74
CA GLN A 79 -11.43 18.41 2.67
C GLN A 79 -10.93 17.28 3.59
N PHE A 80 -11.44 17.21 4.80
CA PHE A 80 -11.09 16.13 5.73
C PHE A 80 -11.38 14.74 5.15
N LEU A 81 -12.53 14.56 4.51
CA LEU A 81 -12.87 13.28 3.86
C LEU A 81 -11.95 13.01 2.66
N GLU A 82 -11.63 14.00 1.82
CA GLU A 82 -10.70 13.84 0.70
C GLU A 82 -9.31 13.37 1.17
N ASP A 83 -8.85 13.90 2.29
CA ASP A 83 -7.53 13.57 2.83
C ASP A 83 -7.50 12.19 3.52
N ASN A 84 -8.63 11.76 4.12
CA ASN A 84 -8.63 10.62 5.04
C ASN A 84 -9.45 9.41 4.60
N PHE A 85 -10.31 9.52 3.59
CA PHE A 85 -11.22 8.45 3.22
C PHE A 85 -11.12 8.03 1.75
N LEU A 86 -11.01 6.74 1.52
CA LEU A 86 -11.02 6.11 0.20
C LEU A 86 -11.82 4.81 0.27
N LEU A 87 -12.74 4.63 -0.66
CA LEU A 87 -13.51 3.41 -0.84
C LEU A 87 -13.17 2.77 -2.19
N ILE A 88 -12.91 1.47 -2.19
CA ILE A 88 -12.93 0.66 -3.38
C ILE A 88 -14.15 -0.26 -3.27
N THR A 89 -15.08 -0.11 -4.22
CA THR A 89 -16.34 -0.85 -4.23
C THR A 89 -16.12 -2.32 -4.58
N GLU A 90 -17.14 -3.17 -4.40
CA GLU A 90 -17.09 -4.60 -4.73
C GLU A 90 -16.86 -4.85 -6.23
N ILE A 91 -17.21 -3.89 -7.07
CA ILE A 91 -16.98 -3.94 -8.52
C ILE A 91 -15.69 -3.22 -8.94
N GLY A 92 -14.86 -2.78 -7.97
CA GLY A 92 -13.56 -2.18 -8.21
C GLY A 92 -13.57 -0.69 -8.56
N GLU A 93 -14.69 0.03 -8.35
CA GLU A 93 -14.73 1.49 -8.51
C GLU A 93 -13.98 2.15 -7.36
N LEU A 94 -13.13 3.13 -7.69
CA LEU A 94 -12.41 3.94 -6.71
C LEU A 94 -13.20 5.22 -6.46
N LEU A 95 -13.67 5.38 -5.23
CA LEU A 95 -14.43 6.54 -4.76
C LEU A 95 -13.65 7.24 -3.65
N ASN A 96 -13.29 8.49 -3.86
CA ASN A 96 -12.52 9.29 -2.91
C ASN A 96 -13.44 10.18 -2.06
N GLY A 97 -12.98 10.56 -0.89
CA GLY A 97 -13.55 11.60 -0.07
C GLY A 97 -15.04 11.44 0.23
N ALA A 98 -15.79 12.53 0.05
CA ALA A 98 -17.19 12.61 0.38
C ALA A 98 -18.07 11.62 -0.42
N ASP A 99 -17.79 11.42 -1.71
CA ASP A 99 -18.54 10.48 -2.56
C ASP A 99 -18.33 9.03 -2.08
N GLY A 100 -17.09 8.68 -1.73
CA GLY A 100 -16.76 7.37 -1.16
C GLY A 100 -17.42 7.15 0.20
N PHE A 101 -17.37 8.16 1.07
CA PHE A 101 -17.95 8.10 2.40
C PHE A 101 -19.47 8.00 2.35
N LYS A 102 -20.12 8.77 1.46
CA LYS A 102 -21.57 8.68 1.24
C LYS A 102 -21.98 7.28 0.79
N ASN A 103 -21.29 6.70 -0.18
CA ASN A 103 -21.54 5.33 -0.64
C ASN A 103 -21.36 4.31 0.51
N TRP A 104 -20.33 4.50 1.34
CA TRP A 104 -20.07 3.64 2.50
C TRP A 104 -21.19 3.73 3.55
N CYS A 105 -21.72 4.94 3.81
CA CYS A 105 -22.85 5.18 4.71
C CYS A 105 -24.14 4.55 4.18
N ASP A 106 -24.45 4.79 2.89
CA ASP A 106 -25.68 4.29 2.27
C ASP A 106 -25.78 2.76 2.33
N LYS A 107 -24.68 2.07 2.01
CA LYS A 107 -24.62 0.61 2.12
C LYS A 107 -24.86 0.06 3.53
N ARG A 108 -24.62 0.88 4.55
CA ARG A 108 -24.81 0.52 5.97
C ARG A 108 -26.05 1.14 6.59
N GLN A 109 -26.82 1.88 5.78
CA GLN A 109 -28.02 2.59 6.23
C GLN A 109 -27.71 3.57 7.39
N LEU A 110 -26.55 4.23 7.33
CA LEU A 110 -26.10 5.17 8.34
C LEU A 110 -26.41 6.62 7.94
N PRO A 111 -26.83 7.48 8.89
CA PRO A 111 -27.09 8.90 8.62
C PRO A 111 -25.77 9.62 8.31
N PHE A 112 -25.66 10.19 7.10
CA PHE A 112 -24.41 10.70 6.55
C PHE A 112 -23.74 11.77 7.41
N GLU A 113 -24.45 12.84 7.76
CA GLU A 113 -23.91 13.98 8.52
C GLU A 113 -23.42 13.56 9.93
N LYS A 114 -24.23 12.78 10.65
CA LYS A 114 -23.85 12.27 11.98
C LYS A 114 -22.60 11.37 11.86
N THR A 115 -22.56 10.54 10.84
CA THR A 115 -21.47 9.57 10.65
C THR A 115 -20.17 10.25 10.26
N ILE A 116 -20.21 11.39 9.53
CA ILE A 116 -19.01 12.22 9.28
C ILE A 116 -18.41 12.68 10.60
N GLN A 117 -19.21 13.23 11.51
CA GLN A 117 -18.70 13.71 12.79
C GLN A 117 -18.07 12.56 13.59
N GLU A 118 -18.71 11.40 13.65
CA GLU A 118 -18.17 10.22 14.33
C GLU A 118 -16.84 9.74 13.68
N PHE A 119 -16.71 9.87 12.35
CA PHE A 119 -15.44 9.55 11.67
C PHE A 119 -14.34 10.55 12.01
N ILE A 120 -14.67 11.85 12.07
CA ILE A 120 -13.73 12.91 12.48
C ILE A 120 -13.24 12.64 13.90
N ASP A 121 -14.17 12.40 14.83
CA ASP A 121 -13.85 12.15 16.25
C ASP A 121 -12.97 10.89 16.40
N THR A 122 -13.30 9.84 15.66
CA THR A 122 -12.49 8.62 15.64
C THR A 122 -11.08 8.92 15.12
N LYS A 123 -10.93 9.61 13.99
CA LYS A 123 -9.59 9.97 13.47
C LYS A 123 -8.81 10.84 14.44
N GLN A 124 -9.45 11.79 15.11
CA GLN A 124 -8.79 12.62 16.13
C GLN A 124 -8.27 11.78 17.30
N LYS A 125 -9.04 10.80 17.78
CA LYS A 125 -8.61 9.85 18.80
C LYS A 125 -7.33 9.09 18.36
N TYR A 126 -7.28 8.65 17.09
CA TYR A 126 -6.11 7.97 16.56
C TYR A 126 -4.94 8.91 16.26
N ASN A 127 -5.19 10.19 16.02
CA ASN A 127 -4.14 11.20 15.86
C ASN A 127 -3.32 11.42 17.12
N ALA A 128 -3.84 11.07 18.31
CA ALA A 128 -3.07 11.11 19.57
C ALA A 128 -1.86 10.17 19.58
N TYR A 129 -1.78 9.21 18.67
CA TYR A 129 -0.62 8.31 18.49
C TYR A 129 0.42 8.83 17.50
N LEU A 130 0.12 9.92 16.78
CA LEU A 130 1.04 10.56 15.84
C LEU A 130 2.00 11.49 16.61
N ASP A 131 3.26 11.43 16.25
CA ASP A 131 4.22 12.46 16.65
C ASP A 131 4.04 13.76 15.83
N GLU A 132 4.88 14.76 16.08
CA GLU A 132 4.87 16.04 15.36
C GLU A 132 5.10 15.93 13.84
N ASP A 133 5.71 14.84 13.39
CA ASP A 133 5.98 14.51 11.99
C ASP A 133 4.87 13.65 11.37
N GLY A 134 3.83 13.33 12.12
CA GLY A 134 2.74 12.47 11.69
C GLY A 134 3.17 11.00 11.53
N LEU A 135 4.08 10.54 12.37
CA LEU A 135 4.55 9.16 12.44
C LEU A 135 4.04 8.49 13.73
N ILE A 136 3.82 7.20 13.68
CA ILE A 136 3.38 6.40 14.83
C ILE A 136 4.54 5.52 15.29
N SER A 137 4.98 5.66 16.56
CA SER A 137 5.96 4.73 17.12
C SER A 137 5.29 3.43 17.57
N GLY A 138 5.75 2.32 17.03
CA GLY A 138 5.34 0.97 17.40
C GLY A 138 6.33 0.26 18.33
N LEU A 139 7.40 0.95 18.76
CA LEU A 139 8.48 0.34 19.52
C LEU A 139 8.02 -0.15 20.91
N GLU A 140 7.25 0.66 21.62
CA GLU A 140 6.73 0.26 22.94
C GLU A 140 5.76 -0.93 22.84
N LYS A 141 4.90 -0.94 21.84
CA LYS A 141 4.06 -2.10 21.55
C LYS A 141 4.91 -3.35 21.31
N LEU A 142 6.01 -3.23 20.55
CA LEU A 142 6.91 -4.34 20.27
C LEU A 142 7.58 -4.84 21.56
N LYS A 143 8.07 -3.94 22.41
CA LYS A 143 8.69 -4.25 23.72
C LYS A 143 7.71 -4.94 24.66
N ASN A 144 6.45 -4.50 24.68
CA ASN A 144 5.42 -5.04 25.54
C ASN A 144 4.80 -6.36 25.00
N THR A 145 5.13 -6.75 23.77
CA THR A 145 4.66 -8.01 23.19
C THR A 145 5.41 -9.19 23.84
N LYS A 146 4.71 -10.02 24.60
CA LYS A 146 5.26 -11.22 25.22
C LYS A 146 5.79 -12.20 24.16
N GLY A 147 6.93 -12.85 24.44
CA GLY A 147 7.52 -13.88 23.58
C GLY A 147 8.71 -13.43 22.74
N TYR A 148 9.21 -12.20 22.94
CA TYR A 148 10.51 -11.78 22.44
C TYR A 148 11.55 -11.85 23.54
N ASP A 149 12.63 -12.62 23.33
CA ASP A 149 13.79 -12.62 24.23
C ASP A 149 14.59 -11.32 24.12
N LYS A 150 14.59 -10.73 22.92
CA LYS A 150 15.33 -9.51 22.64
C LYS A 150 14.68 -8.70 21.53
N ILE A 151 14.66 -7.37 21.71
CA ILE A 151 14.30 -6.41 20.68
C ILE A 151 15.58 -5.88 20.05
N PHE A 152 15.68 -6.01 18.72
CA PHE A 152 16.86 -5.62 17.94
C PHE A 152 16.64 -4.31 17.17
N LEU A 153 15.38 -3.90 16.97
CA LEU A 153 15.05 -2.60 16.40
C LEU A 153 15.35 -1.49 17.41
N ASP A 154 15.95 -0.40 16.95
CA ASP A 154 16.16 0.81 17.73
C ASP A 154 14.94 1.73 17.67
N GLU A 155 14.18 1.68 16.56
CA GLU A 155 12.87 2.32 16.40
C GLU A 155 11.98 1.46 15.50
N LEU A 156 10.66 1.57 15.67
CA LEU A 156 9.64 0.97 14.79
C LEU A 156 8.58 2.01 14.49
N LEU A 157 8.46 2.40 13.23
CA LEU A 157 7.58 3.47 12.77
C LEU A 157 6.47 2.93 11.88
N TYR A 158 5.28 3.53 11.98
CA TYR A 158 4.17 3.34 11.04
C TYR A 158 3.79 4.69 10.43
N LEU A 159 3.41 4.68 9.16
CA LEU A 159 2.91 5.87 8.48
C LEU A 159 1.42 6.09 8.75
N ASP A 160 0.66 5.01 9.02
CA ASP A 160 -0.74 5.04 9.47
C ASP A 160 -1.10 3.69 10.13
N PHE A 161 -2.24 3.62 10.81
CA PHE A 161 -2.85 2.35 11.16
C PHE A 161 -3.49 1.69 9.94
N TYR A 162 -3.52 0.35 9.93
CA TYR A 162 -4.15 -0.39 8.84
C TYR A 162 -5.68 -0.19 8.80
N ALA A 163 -6.29 -0.13 9.97
CA ALA A 163 -7.73 0.04 10.12
C ALA A 163 -8.04 0.73 11.45
N ILE A 164 -9.17 1.44 11.51
CA ILE A 164 -9.66 2.14 12.67
C ILE A 164 -11.11 1.75 12.96
N GLU A 165 -11.33 1.17 14.12
CA GLU A 165 -12.67 0.79 14.65
C GLU A 165 -13.65 0.31 13.56
N ARG A 166 -14.90 0.77 13.64
CA ARG A 166 -15.98 0.38 12.71
C ARG A 166 -15.82 0.91 11.29
N PHE A 167 -14.97 1.92 11.09
CA PHE A 167 -14.76 2.52 9.77
C PHE A 167 -13.87 1.65 8.87
N GLY A 168 -13.23 0.64 9.45
CA GLY A 168 -12.41 -0.31 8.71
C GLY A 168 -11.06 0.27 8.29
N LYS A 169 -10.59 -0.11 7.09
CA LYS A 169 -9.26 0.31 6.62
C LYS A 169 -9.17 1.82 6.48
N THR A 170 -8.04 2.39 6.92
CA THR A 170 -7.69 3.79 6.63
C THR A 170 -7.50 4.00 5.13
N LYS A 171 -7.38 5.25 4.66
CA LYS A 171 -7.07 5.55 3.26
C LYS A 171 -5.81 4.80 2.82
N LEU A 172 -4.72 4.93 3.58
CA LEU A 172 -3.45 4.25 3.29
C LEU A 172 -3.58 2.72 3.37
N GLY A 173 -4.30 2.20 4.37
CA GLY A 173 -4.62 0.78 4.51
C GLY A 173 -5.42 0.22 3.34
N THR A 174 -6.35 1.00 2.80
CA THR A 174 -7.16 0.65 1.62
C THR A 174 -6.29 0.58 0.37
N ILE A 175 -5.49 1.63 0.10
CA ILE A 175 -4.58 1.65 -1.05
C ILE A 175 -3.63 0.46 -0.98
N LEU A 176 -2.96 0.24 0.16
CA LEU A 176 -2.03 -0.87 0.36
C LEU A 176 -2.69 -2.23 0.12
N HIS A 177 -3.87 -2.44 0.71
CA HIS A 177 -4.58 -3.71 0.59
C HIS A 177 -4.86 -4.07 -0.86
N TYR A 178 -5.53 -3.18 -1.59
CA TYR A 178 -5.93 -3.44 -2.96
C TYR A 178 -4.75 -3.40 -3.95
N ALA A 179 -3.73 -2.55 -3.72
CA ALA A 179 -2.48 -2.58 -4.48
C ALA A 179 -1.81 -3.94 -4.39
N LYS A 180 -1.71 -4.50 -3.19
CA LYS A 180 -1.05 -5.78 -2.92
C LYS A 180 -1.87 -6.97 -3.39
N GLN A 181 -3.16 -7.04 -3.06
CA GLN A 181 -4.01 -8.19 -3.40
C GLN A 181 -4.36 -8.21 -4.89
N GLY A 182 -4.75 -7.09 -5.44
CA GLY A 182 -5.09 -6.94 -6.87
C GLY A 182 -3.88 -6.82 -7.79
N GLN A 183 -2.67 -6.71 -7.26
CA GLN A 183 -1.45 -6.43 -8.03
C GLN A 183 -1.63 -5.21 -8.96
N ASN A 184 -2.40 -4.23 -8.50
CA ASN A 184 -2.82 -3.08 -9.30
C ASN A 184 -1.74 -2.01 -9.32
N LYS A 185 -1.12 -1.81 -10.49
CA LYS A 185 -0.01 -0.85 -10.66
C LYS A 185 -0.43 0.61 -10.45
N MET A 186 -1.68 0.98 -10.74
CA MET A 186 -2.19 2.33 -10.48
C MET A 186 -2.22 2.60 -8.97
N LEU A 187 -2.78 1.68 -8.18
CA LEU A 187 -2.79 1.81 -6.73
C LEU A 187 -1.39 1.74 -6.11
N MET A 188 -0.46 0.97 -6.72
CA MET A 188 0.94 0.97 -6.28
C MET A 188 1.62 2.32 -6.52
N ARG A 189 1.30 3.03 -7.63
CA ARG A 189 1.79 4.41 -7.86
C ARG A 189 1.20 5.38 -6.86
N MET A 190 -0.13 5.33 -6.65
CA MET A 190 -0.77 6.14 -5.60
C MET A 190 -0.12 5.92 -4.23
N LEU A 191 0.22 4.67 -3.90
CA LEU A 191 0.92 4.36 -2.66
C LEU A 191 2.29 5.02 -2.59
N VAL A 192 3.08 4.99 -3.66
CA VAL A 192 4.39 5.67 -3.74
C VAL A 192 4.20 7.17 -3.51
N ASP A 193 3.24 7.80 -4.19
CA ASP A 193 2.98 9.24 -4.09
C ASP A 193 2.56 9.65 -2.66
N GLU A 194 1.72 8.85 -2.00
CA GLU A 194 1.27 9.09 -0.61
C GLU A 194 2.40 8.98 0.42
N ILE A 195 3.37 8.06 0.22
CA ILE A 195 4.37 7.77 1.26
C ILE A 195 5.73 8.43 1.03
N GLN A 196 6.01 8.92 -0.19
CA GLN A 196 7.35 9.38 -0.58
C GLN A 196 7.88 10.53 0.31
N SER A 197 7.04 11.51 0.62
CA SER A 197 7.42 12.66 1.45
C SER A 197 7.77 12.24 2.89
N LYS A 198 6.95 11.36 3.49
CA LYS A 198 7.19 10.84 4.83
C LYS A 198 8.47 9.99 4.90
N ILE A 199 8.75 9.20 3.87
CA ILE A 199 9.99 8.41 3.83
C ILE A 199 11.22 9.32 3.74
N ARG A 200 11.18 10.39 2.95
CA ARG A 200 12.26 11.38 2.89
C ARG A 200 12.50 12.03 4.24
N LEU A 201 11.44 12.45 4.92
CA LEU A 201 11.50 13.01 6.27
C LEU A 201 12.16 12.03 7.26
N ILE A 202 11.80 10.74 7.23
CA ILE A 202 12.41 9.70 8.08
C ILE A 202 13.91 9.57 7.77
N ILE A 203 14.29 9.56 6.49
CA ILE A 203 15.70 9.49 6.06
C ILE A 203 16.51 10.65 6.64
N GLU A 204 15.98 11.86 6.58
CA GLU A 204 16.63 13.06 7.12
C GLU A 204 16.67 13.05 8.67
N LYS A 205 15.53 12.80 9.32
CA LYS A 205 15.38 12.79 10.78
C LYS A 205 16.33 11.79 11.45
N TYR A 206 16.41 10.58 10.93
CA TYR A 206 17.21 9.50 11.49
C TYR A 206 18.62 9.39 10.86
N LYS A 207 18.99 10.30 9.94
CA LYS A 207 20.28 10.31 9.25
C LYS A 207 20.59 8.94 8.63
N ILE A 208 19.60 8.38 7.89
CA ILE A 208 19.71 7.07 7.27
C ILE A 208 20.81 7.07 6.21
N ASP A 209 21.72 6.12 6.27
CA ASP A 209 22.82 5.93 5.34
C ASP A 209 22.75 4.62 4.53
N ALA A 210 21.76 3.76 4.85
CA ALA A 210 21.43 2.57 4.05
C ALA A 210 19.95 2.21 4.17
N ILE A 211 19.44 1.49 3.18
CA ILE A 211 18.06 0.99 3.18
C ILE A 211 18.02 -0.52 2.94
N ALA A 212 16.96 -1.15 3.40
CA ALA A 212 16.64 -2.53 3.07
C ALA A 212 15.13 -2.71 2.95
N TYR A 213 14.70 -3.56 2.02
CA TYR A 213 13.30 -3.91 1.86
C TYR A 213 13.07 -5.34 2.28
N VAL A 214 12.02 -5.57 3.06
CA VAL A 214 11.61 -6.92 3.45
C VAL A 214 11.13 -7.68 2.21
N PRO A 215 11.73 -8.83 1.86
CA PRO A 215 11.32 -9.57 0.67
C PRO A 215 9.93 -10.18 0.86
N PRO A 216 9.14 -10.29 -0.22
CA PRO A 216 7.79 -10.83 -0.15
C PRO A 216 7.78 -12.30 0.26
N THR A 217 6.80 -12.68 1.09
CA THR A 217 6.61 -14.07 1.51
C THR A 217 5.86 -14.92 0.48
N ILE A 218 5.07 -14.31 -0.38
CA ILE A 218 4.29 -14.97 -1.43
C ILE A 218 4.76 -14.45 -2.78
N LYS A 219 5.11 -15.35 -3.69
CA LYS A 219 5.44 -14.99 -5.07
C LYS A 219 4.18 -14.51 -5.80
N ARG A 220 4.26 -13.31 -6.38
CA ARG A 220 3.23 -12.69 -7.21
C ARG A 220 3.86 -12.21 -8.51
N GLU A 221 3.07 -12.06 -9.56
CA GLU A 221 3.54 -11.53 -10.84
C GLU A 221 4.09 -10.10 -10.68
N THR A 222 3.33 -9.24 -10.00
CA THR A 222 3.78 -7.91 -9.61
C THR A 222 3.99 -7.86 -8.09
N GLN A 223 5.24 -7.71 -7.68
CA GLN A 223 5.62 -7.64 -6.27
C GLN A 223 5.56 -6.19 -5.77
N LEU A 224 4.73 -5.94 -4.75
CA LEU A 224 4.55 -4.61 -4.18
C LEU A 224 5.87 -4.01 -3.69
N MET A 225 6.64 -4.75 -2.86
CA MET A 225 7.89 -4.22 -2.30
C MET A 225 8.91 -3.87 -3.39
N LYS A 226 8.98 -4.67 -4.47
CA LYS A 226 9.85 -4.36 -5.63
C LYS A 226 9.34 -3.13 -6.41
N PHE A 227 8.02 -2.96 -6.48
CA PHE A 227 7.44 -1.78 -7.10
C PHE A 227 7.74 -0.51 -6.28
N LEU A 228 7.64 -0.60 -4.94
CA LEU A 228 7.99 0.51 -4.04
C LEU A 228 9.47 0.87 -4.12
N GLU A 229 10.36 -0.11 -4.10
CA GLU A 229 11.81 0.07 -4.28
C GLU A 229 12.11 0.88 -5.55
N ASN A 230 11.53 0.47 -6.69
CA ASN A 230 11.72 1.16 -7.96
C ASN A 230 11.03 2.53 -8.03
N GLY A 231 9.88 2.69 -7.37
CA GLY A 231 9.07 3.91 -7.39
C GLY A 231 9.61 5.00 -6.49
N LEU A 232 10.06 4.67 -5.30
CA LEU A 232 10.59 5.62 -4.30
C LEU A 232 11.93 6.23 -4.73
N LYS A 233 12.72 5.52 -5.54
CA LYS A 233 14.00 5.99 -6.10
C LYS A 233 14.94 6.59 -5.04
N ILE A 234 15.10 5.91 -3.92
CA ILE A 234 15.96 6.36 -2.84
C ILE A 234 17.42 6.13 -3.23
N ALA A 235 18.20 7.19 -3.29
CA ALA A 235 19.62 7.15 -3.71
C ALA A 235 20.55 6.83 -2.52
N LEU A 236 20.28 5.73 -1.81
CA LEU A 236 21.11 5.23 -0.70
C LEU A 236 21.58 3.79 -0.99
N PRO A 237 22.71 3.37 -0.42
CA PRO A 237 23.14 1.97 -0.46
C PRO A 237 22.05 1.03 0.03
N GLN A 238 21.88 -0.08 -0.69
CA GLN A 238 20.86 -1.08 -0.35
C GLN A 238 21.49 -2.32 0.24
N VAL A 239 21.01 -2.74 1.41
CA VAL A 239 21.35 -4.04 2.00
C VAL A 239 20.37 -5.08 1.47
N GLU A 240 20.88 -6.07 0.74
CA GLU A 240 20.07 -7.12 0.14
C GLU A 240 19.64 -8.14 1.20
N ILE A 241 18.32 -8.32 1.30
CA ILE A 241 17.69 -9.36 2.12
C ILE A 241 17.12 -10.42 1.19
N GLN A 242 17.57 -11.65 1.35
CA GLN A 242 17.09 -12.78 0.58
C GLN A 242 16.22 -13.69 1.43
N LYS A 243 15.05 -14.04 0.90
CA LYS A 243 14.23 -15.07 1.52
C LYS A 243 14.65 -16.44 1.04
N ILE A 244 14.96 -17.34 1.98
CA ILE A 244 15.15 -18.76 1.74
C ILE A 244 13.84 -19.46 2.10
N SER A 245 13.28 -20.21 1.20
CA SER A 245 12.17 -21.13 1.52
C SER A 245 12.73 -22.51 1.85
N GLY A 246 12.22 -23.13 2.90
CA GLY A 246 12.39 -24.56 3.08
C GLY A 246 11.73 -25.37 1.94
N ILE A 247 11.77 -26.69 2.03
CA ILE A 247 11.16 -27.60 1.03
C ILE A 247 9.69 -27.23 0.80
N ILE A 248 8.97 -26.91 1.87
CA ILE A 248 7.57 -26.43 1.82
C ILE A 248 7.53 -25.00 2.38
N PRO A 249 7.24 -23.97 1.54
CA PRO A 249 7.12 -22.59 2.01
C PRO A 249 5.87 -22.41 2.89
N VAL A 250 6.06 -21.96 4.13
CA VAL A 250 4.96 -21.61 5.03
C VAL A 250 4.84 -20.08 5.09
N PRO A 251 3.67 -19.49 4.75
CA PRO A 251 3.45 -18.07 4.89
C PRO A 251 3.47 -17.62 6.35
N GLN A 252 4.20 -16.55 6.67
CA GLN A 252 4.30 -16.01 8.03
C GLN A 252 2.91 -15.74 8.66
N LYS A 253 1.94 -15.31 7.85
CA LYS A 253 0.58 -14.99 8.29
C LYS A 253 -0.27 -16.22 8.63
N SER A 254 0.09 -17.42 8.17
CA SER A 254 -0.59 -18.67 8.52
C SER A 254 -0.19 -19.22 9.87
N LEU A 255 0.87 -18.66 10.48
CA LEU A 255 1.33 -19.06 11.79
C LEU A 255 0.55 -18.27 12.86
N ASN A 256 -0.12 -19.00 13.76
CA ASN A 256 -0.96 -18.40 14.78
C ASN A 256 -0.17 -17.98 16.03
N LYS A 257 0.87 -18.72 16.38
CA LYS A 257 1.69 -18.46 17.56
C LYS A 257 2.87 -17.55 17.21
N LEU A 258 3.19 -16.62 18.14
CA LEU A 258 4.32 -15.70 17.97
C LEU A 258 5.65 -16.44 17.86
N GLU A 259 5.87 -17.47 18.70
CA GLU A 259 7.08 -18.32 18.69
C GLU A 259 7.32 -18.98 17.32
N GLU A 260 6.26 -19.48 16.69
CA GLU A 260 6.32 -20.06 15.34
C GLU A 260 6.72 -19.02 14.30
N ARG A 261 6.20 -17.77 14.44
CA ARG A 261 6.56 -16.64 13.56
C ARG A 261 8.02 -16.23 13.73
N ILE A 262 8.52 -16.18 14.97
CA ILE A 262 9.92 -15.89 15.27
C ILE A 262 10.82 -16.93 14.63
N ARG A 263 10.57 -18.22 14.93
CA ARG A 263 11.36 -19.36 14.40
C ARG A 263 11.33 -19.41 12.86
N ASN A 264 10.16 -19.15 12.25
CA ASN A 264 10.05 -19.11 10.79
C ASN A 264 10.86 -17.96 10.20
N ALA A 265 10.83 -16.76 10.80
CA ALA A 265 11.63 -15.63 10.36
C ALA A 265 13.14 -15.88 10.52
N GLU A 266 13.56 -16.53 11.61
CA GLU A 266 14.95 -16.95 11.82
C GLU A 266 15.48 -17.85 10.71
N ASN A 267 14.67 -18.77 10.21
CA ASN A 267 15.09 -19.75 9.22
C ASN A 267 14.89 -19.29 7.77
N THR A 268 14.19 -18.17 7.55
CA THR A 268 13.75 -17.80 6.19
C THR A 268 14.46 -16.59 5.59
N PHE A 269 15.27 -15.85 6.34
CA PHE A 269 15.95 -14.67 5.81
C PHE A 269 17.48 -14.78 5.89
N ILE A 270 18.16 -14.45 4.78
CA ILE A 270 19.61 -14.26 4.72
C ILE A 270 19.88 -12.80 4.36
N ILE A 271 20.83 -12.21 5.08
CA ILE A 271 21.34 -10.87 4.80
C ILE A 271 22.64 -11.00 4.01
N LYS A 272 22.71 -10.36 2.84
CA LYS A 272 23.92 -10.26 2.03
C LYS A 272 24.53 -8.88 2.19
N GLY A 273 25.86 -8.83 2.19
CA GLY A 273 26.64 -7.60 2.29
C GLY A 273 27.66 -7.66 3.41
N LEU A 274 28.74 -6.91 3.23
CA LEU A 274 29.85 -6.79 4.18
C LEU A 274 30.10 -5.31 4.56
N VAL A 275 29.43 -4.40 3.87
CA VAL A 275 29.58 -2.96 4.12
C VAL A 275 28.84 -2.61 5.42
N LYS A 276 29.52 -1.86 6.28
CA LYS A 276 28.97 -1.40 7.54
C LYS A 276 28.29 -0.04 7.38
N HIS A 277 27.13 0.09 7.98
CA HIS A 277 26.30 1.29 7.97
C HIS A 277 26.06 1.76 9.40
N LYS A 278 25.80 3.05 9.58
CA LYS A 278 25.47 3.60 10.90
C LYS A 278 23.98 3.45 11.18
N ASN A 279 23.13 3.91 10.26
CA ASN A 279 21.68 3.95 10.44
C ASN A 279 21.00 3.32 9.22
N LEU A 280 20.36 2.18 9.39
CA LEU A 280 19.68 1.47 8.35
C LEU A 280 18.16 1.60 8.49
N LEU A 281 17.46 1.96 7.40
CA LEU A 281 16.00 1.93 7.31
C LEU A 281 15.55 0.59 6.72
N LEU A 282 14.85 -0.20 7.54
CA LEU A 282 14.26 -1.50 7.15
C LEU A 282 12.78 -1.35 6.87
N ILE A 283 12.37 -1.45 5.61
CA ILE A 283 11.02 -1.15 5.12
C ILE A 283 10.21 -2.43 4.88
N ASP A 284 9.00 -2.48 5.47
CA ASP A 284 7.99 -3.52 5.22
C ASP A 284 6.64 -2.88 4.82
N ASP A 285 5.75 -3.66 4.22
CA ASP A 285 4.44 -3.16 3.83
C ASP A 285 3.45 -3.05 5.00
N ALA A 286 3.44 -4.01 5.90
CA ALA A 286 2.49 -4.01 7.02
C ALA A 286 3.01 -4.81 8.22
N VAL A 287 2.88 -4.24 9.39
CA VAL A 287 3.32 -4.86 10.65
C VAL A 287 2.13 -5.21 11.53
N GLY A 288 2.09 -6.47 11.96
CA GLY A 288 1.23 -6.96 13.03
C GLY A 288 1.99 -7.03 14.36
N SER A 289 2.67 -8.15 14.61
CA SER A 289 3.48 -8.37 15.82
C SER A 289 4.88 -7.75 15.76
N GLY A 290 5.40 -7.43 14.57
CA GLY A 290 6.78 -6.94 14.41
C GLY A 290 7.85 -8.04 14.30
N SER A 291 7.46 -9.33 14.38
CA SER A 291 8.41 -10.44 14.40
C SER A 291 9.35 -10.46 13.18
N THR A 292 8.84 -10.23 11.98
CA THR A 292 9.65 -10.21 10.76
C THR A 292 10.74 -9.14 10.83
N LEU A 293 10.35 -7.89 11.14
CA LEU A 293 11.29 -6.77 11.21
C LEU A 293 12.31 -6.99 12.34
N ASN A 294 11.88 -7.43 13.52
CA ASN A 294 12.77 -7.66 14.65
C ASN A 294 13.80 -8.78 14.38
N GLN A 295 13.40 -9.88 13.76
CA GLN A 295 14.31 -10.97 13.44
C GLN A 295 15.30 -10.61 12.32
N ILE A 296 14.85 -9.87 11.31
CA ILE A 296 15.76 -9.33 10.28
C ILE A 296 16.76 -8.37 10.91
N ALA A 297 16.30 -7.48 11.78
CA ALA A 297 17.17 -6.55 12.52
C ALA A 297 18.22 -7.30 13.36
N GLY A 298 17.80 -8.37 14.04
CA GLY A 298 18.71 -9.24 14.79
C GLY A 298 19.83 -9.81 13.90
N LYS A 299 19.50 -10.31 12.72
CA LYS A 299 20.50 -10.83 11.76
C LYS A 299 21.44 -9.76 11.23
N ILE A 300 20.92 -8.55 10.95
CA ILE A 300 21.73 -7.41 10.50
C ILE A 300 22.73 -7.01 11.61
N LYS A 301 22.28 -6.92 12.87
CA LYS A 301 23.15 -6.60 14.01
C LYS A 301 24.17 -7.72 14.29
N THR A 302 23.78 -8.98 14.27
CA THR A 302 24.68 -10.13 14.46
C THR A 302 25.80 -10.14 13.41
N LYS A 303 25.50 -9.77 12.17
CA LYS A 303 26.50 -9.62 11.10
C LYS A 303 27.28 -8.31 11.15
N ASN A 304 26.98 -7.42 12.08
CA ASN A 304 27.60 -6.12 12.23
C ASN A 304 27.50 -5.25 10.95
N ILE A 305 26.36 -5.35 10.24
CA ILE A 305 26.09 -4.60 9.00
C ILE A 305 25.53 -3.21 9.30
N ALA A 306 24.74 -3.05 10.38
CA ALA A 306 24.28 -1.75 10.82
C ALA A 306 24.33 -1.61 12.35
N GLN A 307 24.63 -0.40 12.83
CA GLN A 307 24.64 -0.09 14.26
C GLN A 307 23.21 0.14 14.76
N ASN A 308 22.47 1.02 14.09
CA ASN A 308 21.08 1.34 14.41
C ASN A 308 20.17 0.88 13.27
N ILE A 309 19.01 0.35 13.61
CA ILE A 309 18.04 -0.16 12.66
C ILE A 309 16.68 0.44 12.98
N ILE A 310 16.18 1.26 12.08
CA ILE A 310 14.87 1.86 12.13
C ILE A 310 13.94 0.99 11.26
N GLY A 311 12.99 0.31 11.89
CA GLY A 311 11.94 -0.41 11.18
C GLY A 311 10.85 0.55 10.73
N LEU A 312 10.43 0.45 9.49
CA LEU A 312 9.32 1.22 8.94
C LEU A 312 8.29 0.26 8.32
N ALA A 313 7.05 0.36 8.76
CA ALA A 313 5.91 -0.23 8.07
C ALA A 313 5.03 0.86 7.46
N ILE A 314 4.52 0.62 6.25
CA ILE A 314 3.56 1.56 5.64
C ILE A 314 2.32 1.65 6.52
N VAL A 315 1.82 0.50 7.01
CA VAL A 315 0.73 0.48 7.99
C VAL A 315 1.02 -0.49 9.13
N GLY A 316 0.54 -0.13 10.32
CA GLY A 316 0.62 -0.97 11.51
C GLY A 316 -0.74 -1.40 12.03
N SER A 317 -0.80 -2.54 12.73
CA SER A 317 -1.99 -2.96 13.46
C SER A 317 -2.13 -2.13 14.73
N PHE A 318 -3.35 -1.62 14.98
CA PHE A 318 -3.66 -0.91 16.22
C PHE A 318 -3.65 -1.85 17.44
N LYS A 319 -4.02 -3.11 17.27
CA LYS A 319 -4.03 -4.10 18.36
C LYS A 319 -2.68 -4.13 19.10
N GLY A 320 -2.73 -3.89 20.40
CA GLY A 320 -1.55 -3.85 21.28
C GLY A 320 -0.98 -2.44 21.50
N PHE A 321 -1.62 -1.38 20.99
CA PHE A 321 -1.40 0.00 21.42
C PHE A 321 -2.28 0.34 22.61
N ASP A 322 -3.49 -0.25 22.70
CA ASP A 322 -4.36 -0.08 23.84
C ASP A 322 -3.89 -0.92 25.02
N VAL A 323 -3.69 -0.25 26.15
CA VAL A 323 -3.68 -0.83 27.49
C VAL A 323 -5.12 -0.93 28.02
N ILE A 324 -6.09 -0.42 27.27
CA ILE A 324 -7.49 -0.37 27.66
C ILE A 324 -8.21 -1.52 27.00
N THR A 325 -8.30 -2.61 27.74
CA THR A 325 -9.50 -3.35 28.09
C THR A 325 -10.71 -3.16 27.19
N ASP A 326 -11.10 -4.29 26.67
CA ASP A 326 -12.46 -4.66 26.29
C ASP A 326 -13.53 -3.81 26.99
N VAL A 327 -14.34 -3.16 26.18
CA VAL A 327 -15.73 -2.92 26.47
C VAL A 327 -16.55 -3.55 25.38
#